data_5eaa988f5ca0be1771cc8b31a946e101
#
_entry.id   5eaa988f5ca0be1771cc8b31a946e101
#
_cell.length_a   1.000
_cell.length_b   1.000
_cell.length_c   1.000
_cell.angle_alpha   90.00
_cell.angle_beta   90.00
_cell.angle_gamma   90.00
#
_symmetry.space_group_name_H-M   'P 1'
#
loop_
_entity.id
_entity.type
_entity.pdbx_description
1 polymer ?
#
loop_
_entity_poly.entity_id
_entity_poly.type
_entity_poly.pdbx_seq_one_letter_code
_entity_poly.pdbx_strand_id
1 'polypeptide(L)'
;VKTKTFQNVELSEKLLKEYPDYVIKAVDGHGGKQVFLTNESFDSIQKEIAGSDFILQPFVKGSGVDLRVYVIGKEIVGAVKRQANNSFRANFSLGGSVTSYQCDKEIIDYVNQVVQVFDFGMVGIDFILDENNHWLLNEIEDVVGARMLYQCQPDVHLLEQYFTFVSDKLLH
;
A
#
# COMPACT_ATOMS: atom_id res chain seq x y z
N VAL A 1 -6.55 3.81 -6.89
CA VAL A 1 -7.90 3.84 -6.31
C VAL A 1 -8.34 5.29 -6.12
N LYS A 2 -9.61 5.64 -6.47
CA LYS A 2 -10.13 7.00 -6.22
C LYS A 2 -10.14 7.27 -4.73
N THR A 3 -9.59 8.45 -4.33
CA THR A 3 -9.43 8.80 -2.92
C THR A 3 -10.13 10.11 -2.62
N LYS A 4 -10.87 10.18 -1.51
CA LYS A 4 -11.39 11.41 -0.92
C LYS A 4 -10.64 11.68 0.38
N THR A 5 -10.14 12.89 0.56
CA THR A 5 -9.39 13.31 1.76
C THR A 5 -10.26 14.19 2.64
N PHE A 6 -10.22 13.96 3.93
CA PHE A 6 -10.93 14.70 4.96
C PHE A 6 -9.91 15.22 5.98
N GLN A 7 -9.67 16.53 5.95
CA GLN A 7 -8.75 17.22 6.85
C GLN A 7 -9.54 18.11 7.82
N ASN A 8 -9.24 18.00 9.11
CA ASN A 8 -9.92 18.72 10.17
C ASN A 8 -11.45 18.52 10.15
N VAL A 9 -11.91 17.34 9.73
CA VAL A 9 -13.32 16.97 9.69
C VAL A 9 -13.60 15.97 10.80
N GLU A 10 -14.60 16.26 11.62
CA GLU A 10 -15.03 15.32 12.65
C GLU A 10 -15.70 14.10 12.02
N LEU A 11 -15.23 12.91 12.38
CA LEU A 11 -15.82 11.67 11.94
C LEU A 11 -17.23 11.52 12.56
N SER A 12 -18.22 11.24 11.74
CA SER A 12 -19.59 11.02 12.18
C SER A 12 -20.22 9.81 11.51
N GLU A 13 -21.16 9.19 12.21
CA GLU A 13 -21.92 8.05 11.68
C GLU A 13 -22.69 8.44 10.39
N LYS A 14 -23.15 9.69 10.31
CA LYS A 14 -23.82 10.23 9.12
C LYS A 14 -22.88 10.22 7.91
N LEU A 15 -21.64 10.68 8.11
CA LEU A 15 -20.62 10.68 7.04
C LEU A 15 -20.35 9.26 6.54
N LEU A 16 -20.18 8.27 7.42
CA LEU A 16 -19.95 6.90 6.99
C LEU A 16 -21.11 6.31 6.20
N LYS A 17 -22.36 6.65 6.56
CA LYS A 17 -23.56 6.22 5.83
C LYS A 17 -23.67 6.81 4.42
N GLU A 18 -23.02 7.95 4.15
CA GLU A 18 -22.95 8.53 2.79
C GLU A 18 -21.97 7.77 1.87
N TYR A 19 -21.09 6.94 2.45
CA TYR A 19 -20.09 6.16 1.72
C TYR A 19 -20.17 4.67 2.07
N PRO A 20 -21.27 3.99 1.73
CA PRO A 20 -21.36 2.54 1.91
C PRO A 20 -20.32 1.85 1.03
N ASP A 21 -19.78 0.73 1.49
CA ASP A 21 -18.76 -0.05 0.77
C ASP A 21 -17.46 0.71 0.46
N TYR A 22 -17.06 1.60 1.37
CA TYR A 22 -15.77 2.27 1.33
C TYR A 22 -14.84 1.72 2.41
N VAL A 23 -13.55 1.97 2.23
CA VAL A 23 -12.52 1.80 3.26
C VAL A 23 -12.17 3.18 3.79
N ILE A 24 -12.18 3.34 5.12
CA ILE A 24 -11.65 4.51 5.81
C ILE A 24 -10.25 4.18 6.34
N LYS A 25 -9.31 5.11 6.16
CA LYS A 25 -7.93 4.99 6.65
C LYS A 25 -7.51 6.30 7.31
N ALA A 26 -6.88 6.25 8.48
CA ALA A 26 -6.19 7.41 9.03
C ALA A 26 -4.99 7.78 8.14
N VAL A 27 -4.75 9.08 7.94
CA VAL A 27 -3.64 9.56 7.10
C VAL A 27 -2.29 9.26 7.73
N ASP A 28 -2.20 9.32 9.06
CA ASP A 28 -1.03 9.00 9.88
C ASP A 28 -1.01 7.55 10.38
N GLY A 29 -1.93 6.72 9.88
CA GLY A 29 -2.06 5.31 10.24
C GLY A 29 -0.95 4.44 9.68
N HIS A 30 -0.59 3.39 10.41
CA HIS A 30 0.43 2.43 9.98
C HIS A 30 0.07 0.99 10.36
N GLY A 31 0.63 0.03 9.59
CA GLY A 31 0.48 -1.40 9.88
C GLY A 31 -0.96 -1.94 9.74
N GLY A 32 -1.85 -1.20 9.05
CA GLY A 32 -3.24 -1.61 8.82
C GLY A 32 -4.17 -1.55 10.03
N LYS A 33 -3.73 -1.03 11.17
CA LYS A 33 -4.53 -0.95 12.41
C LYS A 33 -5.68 0.05 12.31
N GLN A 34 -5.47 1.13 11.57
CA GLN A 34 -6.43 2.22 11.38
C GLN A 34 -7.06 2.17 9.98
N VAL A 35 -7.42 0.96 9.54
CA VAL A 35 -8.08 0.70 8.26
C VAL A 35 -9.35 -0.10 8.53
N PHE A 36 -10.51 0.44 8.18
CA PHE A 36 -11.82 -0.15 8.45
C PHE A 36 -12.72 -0.10 7.21
N LEU A 37 -13.68 -1.01 7.13
CA LEU A 37 -14.81 -0.84 6.22
C LEU A 37 -15.80 0.15 6.84
N THR A 38 -16.39 1.03 6.05
CA THR A 38 -17.34 2.05 6.53
C THR A 38 -18.65 1.47 7.08
N ASN A 39 -18.93 0.19 6.82
CA ASN A 39 -20.07 -0.54 7.38
C ASN A 39 -19.73 -1.31 8.69
N GLU A 40 -18.51 -1.21 9.19
CA GLU A 40 -18.14 -1.70 10.52
C GLU A 40 -18.76 -0.80 11.62
N SER A 41 -18.69 -1.24 12.88
CA SER A 41 -19.21 -0.47 14.02
C SER A 41 -18.60 0.93 14.08
N PHE A 42 -19.45 1.96 14.14
CA PHE A 42 -19.01 3.35 14.27
C PHE A 42 -18.09 3.54 15.48
N ASP A 43 -18.45 2.97 16.64
CA ASP A 43 -17.65 3.09 17.86
C ASP A 43 -16.25 2.52 17.68
N SER A 44 -16.12 1.40 16.93
CA SER A 44 -14.82 0.79 16.64
C SER A 44 -13.97 1.68 15.74
N ILE A 45 -14.57 2.26 14.70
CA ILE A 45 -13.88 3.18 13.78
C ILE A 45 -13.50 4.46 14.53
N GLN A 46 -14.43 5.04 15.26
CA GLN A 46 -14.23 6.29 16.00
C GLN A 46 -13.07 6.17 17.00
N LYS A 47 -13.02 5.07 17.74
CA LYS A 47 -11.97 4.83 18.73
C LYS A 47 -10.55 4.91 18.13
N GLU A 48 -10.36 4.47 16.89
CA GLU A 48 -9.05 4.37 16.24
C GLU A 48 -8.75 5.54 15.29
N ILE A 49 -9.79 6.22 14.78
CA ILE A 49 -9.66 7.28 13.75
C ILE A 49 -9.92 8.67 14.34
N ALA A 50 -10.61 8.79 15.50
CA ALA A 50 -10.97 10.08 16.07
C ALA A 50 -9.75 10.99 16.29
N GLY A 51 -9.85 12.23 15.81
CA GLY A 51 -8.80 13.23 15.92
C GLY A 51 -7.71 13.15 14.84
N SER A 52 -7.75 12.15 13.97
CA SER A 52 -6.86 12.05 12.81
C SER A 52 -7.55 12.56 11.54
N ASP A 53 -6.77 13.12 10.63
CA ASP A 53 -7.20 13.26 9.23
C ASP A 53 -7.37 11.86 8.63
N PHE A 54 -8.33 11.71 7.73
CA PHE A 54 -8.61 10.40 7.15
C PHE A 54 -8.95 10.49 5.66
N ILE A 55 -8.82 9.36 5.00
CA ILE A 55 -9.22 9.18 3.61
C ILE A 55 -10.32 8.13 3.50
N LEU A 56 -11.18 8.30 2.49
CA LEU A 56 -12.15 7.32 2.05
C LEU A 56 -11.83 6.85 0.63
N GLN A 57 -11.77 5.54 0.46
CA GLN A 57 -11.54 4.89 -0.83
C GLN A 57 -12.65 3.86 -1.07
N PRO A 58 -13.20 3.72 -2.29
CA PRO A 58 -14.10 2.62 -2.59
C PRO A 58 -13.46 1.29 -2.22
N PHE A 59 -14.22 0.41 -1.59
CA PHE A 59 -13.75 -0.94 -1.32
C PHE A 59 -13.54 -1.67 -2.65
N VAL A 60 -12.31 -2.10 -2.89
CA VAL A 60 -11.97 -2.90 -4.07
C VAL A 60 -12.33 -4.36 -3.78
N LYS A 61 -13.39 -4.84 -4.45
CA LYS A 61 -13.73 -6.26 -4.41
C LYS A 61 -12.66 -7.04 -5.15
N GLY A 62 -12.11 -8.04 -4.51
CA GLY A 62 -11.03 -8.83 -5.09
C GLY A 62 -10.71 -10.06 -4.25
N SER A 63 -9.67 -10.76 -4.63
CA SER A 63 -9.24 -12.01 -4.02
C SER A 63 -8.51 -11.87 -2.68
N GLY A 64 -8.40 -10.65 -2.12
CA GLY A 64 -7.54 -10.37 -0.96
C GLY A 64 -6.05 -10.51 -1.32
N VAL A 65 -5.73 -10.28 -2.58
CA VAL A 65 -4.36 -10.27 -3.11
C VAL A 65 -3.90 -8.84 -3.28
N ASP A 66 -2.71 -8.55 -2.81
CA ASP A 66 -1.99 -7.33 -3.12
C ASP A 66 -0.56 -7.62 -3.58
N LEU A 67 0.07 -6.62 -4.16
CA LEU A 67 1.43 -6.66 -4.68
C LEU A 67 2.19 -5.45 -4.15
N ARG A 68 3.33 -5.69 -3.51
CA ARG A 68 4.31 -4.65 -3.19
C ARG A 68 5.48 -4.71 -4.16
N VAL A 69 5.71 -3.62 -4.87
CA VAL A 69 6.87 -3.44 -5.74
C VAL A 69 7.88 -2.55 -5.03
N TYR A 70 9.11 -3.02 -4.88
CA TYR A 70 10.22 -2.29 -4.29
C TYR A 70 10.97 -1.55 -5.37
N VAL A 71 11.16 -0.25 -5.18
CA VAL A 71 11.80 0.63 -6.15
C VAL A 71 12.90 1.43 -5.46
N ILE A 72 14.06 1.53 -6.11
CA ILE A 72 15.16 2.43 -5.74
C ILE A 72 15.34 3.43 -6.89
N GLY A 73 15.16 4.72 -6.60
CA GLY A 73 15.17 5.74 -7.64
C GLY A 73 14.09 5.49 -8.68
N LYS A 74 14.48 4.96 -9.84
CA LYS A 74 13.58 4.61 -10.94
C LYS A 74 13.55 3.12 -11.28
N GLU A 75 14.34 2.30 -10.56
CA GLU A 75 14.56 0.89 -10.87
C GLU A 75 13.74 -0.02 -9.95
N ILE A 76 13.01 -0.96 -10.54
CA ILE A 76 12.35 -2.04 -9.78
C ILE A 76 13.44 -3.01 -9.32
N VAL A 77 13.55 -3.19 -8.00
CA VAL A 77 14.54 -4.08 -7.39
C VAL A 77 13.97 -5.40 -6.91
N GLY A 78 12.66 -5.50 -6.85
CA GLY A 78 11.96 -6.73 -6.50
C GLY A 78 10.47 -6.50 -6.28
N ALA A 79 9.71 -7.59 -6.24
CA ALA A 79 8.28 -7.51 -5.94
C ALA A 79 7.79 -8.74 -5.17
N VAL A 80 6.82 -8.52 -4.30
CA VAL A 80 6.24 -9.54 -3.42
C VAL A 80 4.73 -9.50 -3.52
N LYS A 81 4.13 -10.62 -3.93
CA LYS A 81 2.69 -10.81 -3.88
C LYS A 81 2.28 -11.33 -2.51
N ARG A 82 1.29 -10.69 -1.89
CA ARG A 82 0.72 -11.04 -0.59
C ARG A 82 -0.70 -11.56 -0.78
N GLN A 83 -1.04 -12.61 -0.05
CA GLN A 83 -2.38 -13.18 -0.04
C GLN A 83 -2.92 -13.18 1.39
N ALA A 84 -4.04 -12.50 1.61
CA ALA A 84 -4.70 -12.47 2.92
C ALA A 84 -5.34 -13.82 3.26
N ASN A 85 -5.24 -14.23 4.51
CA ASN A 85 -6.02 -15.33 5.05
C ASN A 85 -7.28 -14.77 5.72
N ASN A 86 -8.44 -14.92 5.07
CA ASN A 86 -9.76 -14.57 5.62
C ASN A 86 -9.97 -13.09 6.05
N SER A 87 -9.19 -12.15 5.52
CA SER A 87 -9.32 -10.72 5.77
C SER A 87 -9.23 -9.95 4.47
N PHE A 88 -9.94 -8.81 4.36
CA PHE A 88 -9.75 -7.90 3.25
C PHE A 88 -8.39 -7.15 3.32
N ARG A 89 -7.75 -7.18 4.49
CA ARG A 89 -6.43 -6.57 4.73
C ARG A 89 -5.35 -7.61 4.41
N ALA A 90 -4.71 -7.50 3.25
CA ALA A 90 -3.59 -8.38 2.86
C ALA A 90 -2.28 -7.98 3.58
N ASN A 91 -2.33 -7.84 4.91
CA ASN A 91 -1.16 -7.48 5.68
C ASN A 91 -0.42 -8.74 6.17
N PHE A 92 0.89 -8.82 5.86
CA PHE A 92 1.76 -9.91 6.30
C PHE A 92 1.73 -10.13 7.83
N SER A 93 1.62 -9.04 8.60
CA SER A 93 1.53 -9.08 10.07
C SER A 93 0.29 -9.84 10.57
N LEU A 94 -0.71 -10.09 9.72
CA LEU A 94 -1.96 -10.77 10.04
C LEU A 94 -1.98 -12.24 9.57
N GLY A 95 -0.82 -12.82 9.24
CA GLY A 95 -0.68 -14.25 8.91
C GLY A 95 -0.94 -14.60 7.43
N GLY A 96 -0.91 -13.63 6.54
CA GLY A 96 -0.98 -13.87 5.09
C GLY A 96 0.26 -14.59 4.55
N SER A 97 0.12 -15.24 3.39
CA SER A 97 1.25 -15.80 2.65
C SER A 97 1.92 -14.75 1.77
N VAL A 98 3.23 -14.90 1.56
CA VAL A 98 4.02 -14.07 0.67
C VAL A 98 4.77 -14.93 -0.33
N THR A 99 4.82 -14.46 -1.58
CA THR A 99 5.56 -15.12 -2.66
C THR A 99 6.27 -14.07 -3.52
N SER A 100 7.42 -14.45 -4.07
CA SER A 100 8.08 -13.64 -5.09
C SER A 100 7.15 -13.41 -6.28
N TYR A 101 7.22 -12.22 -6.88
CA TYR A 101 6.46 -11.87 -8.07
C TYR A 101 7.40 -11.28 -9.13
N GLN A 102 7.27 -11.77 -10.36
CA GLN A 102 7.94 -11.16 -11.49
C GLN A 102 7.00 -10.14 -12.12
N CYS A 103 7.36 -8.87 -12.07
CA CYS A 103 6.53 -7.78 -12.61
C CYS A 103 6.30 -8.01 -14.12
N ASP A 104 5.03 -8.03 -14.48
CA ASP A 104 4.60 -8.01 -15.87
C ASP A 104 4.63 -6.59 -16.46
N LYS A 105 4.29 -6.49 -17.74
CA LYS A 105 4.33 -5.20 -18.44
C LYS A 105 3.37 -4.18 -17.82
N GLU A 106 2.20 -4.60 -17.34
CA GLU A 106 1.21 -3.71 -16.72
C GLU A 106 1.80 -3.04 -15.48
N ILE A 107 2.40 -3.82 -14.57
CA ILE A 107 3.03 -3.31 -13.35
C ILE A 107 4.22 -2.41 -13.68
N ILE A 108 5.07 -2.81 -14.63
CA ILE A 108 6.21 -1.99 -15.05
C ILE A 108 5.75 -0.63 -15.59
N ASP A 109 4.70 -0.61 -16.42
CA ASP A 109 4.15 0.62 -16.98
C ASP A 109 3.56 1.53 -15.88
N TYR A 110 2.86 0.98 -14.87
CA TYR A 110 2.38 1.74 -13.71
C TYR A 110 3.53 2.32 -12.88
N VAL A 111 4.52 1.51 -12.54
CA VAL A 111 5.69 1.97 -11.77
C VAL A 111 6.41 3.09 -12.52
N ASN A 112 6.64 2.92 -13.82
CA ASN A 112 7.27 3.95 -14.66
C ASN A 112 6.52 5.28 -14.64
N GLN A 113 5.17 5.27 -14.66
CA GLN A 113 4.37 6.48 -14.54
C GLN A 113 4.56 7.15 -13.18
N VAL A 114 4.59 6.37 -12.10
CA VAL A 114 4.76 6.89 -10.74
C VAL A 114 6.15 7.52 -10.56
N VAL A 115 7.22 6.83 -10.97
CA VAL A 115 8.60 7.32 -10.78
C VAL A 115 8.98 8.50 -11.70
N GLN A 116 8.14 8.83 -12.70
CA GLN A 116 8.31 10.04 -13.48
C GLN A 116 7.79 11.28 -12.75
N VAL A 117 6.85 11.11 -11.83
CA VAL A 117 6.22 12.22 -11.08
C VAL A 117 6.97 12.54 -9.80
N PHE A 118 7.60 11.53 -9.19
CA PHE A 118 8.26 11.66 -7.89
C PHE A 118 9.73 11.25 -7.98
N ASP A 119 10.60 11.99 -7.31
CA ASP A 119 12.01 11.63 -7.14
C ASP A 119 12.18 10.87 -5.81
N PHE A 120 12.09 9.56 -5.91
CA PHE A 120 12.19 8.68 -4.74
C PHE A 120 13.64 8.31 -4.43
N GLY A 121 13.92 8.07 -3.12
CA GLY A 121 15.05 7.25 -2.69
C GLY A 121 14.71 5.76 -2.83
N MET A 122 14.15 5.18 -1.77
CA MET A 122 13.64 3.80 -1.77
C MET A 122 12.19 3.80 -1.31
N VAL A 123 11.30 3.20 -2.09
CA VAL A 123 9.86 3.14 -1.80
C VAL A 123 9.28 1.76 -2.07
N GLY A 124 8.14 1.47 -1.42
CA GLY A 124 7.22 0.41 -1.79
C GLY A 124 6.01 1.00 -2.51
N ILE A 125 5.70 0.47 -3.69
CA ILE A 125 4.48 0.82 -4.42
C ILE A 125 3.52 -0.37 -4.30
N ASP A 126 2.38 -0.14 -3.66
CA ASP A 126 1.39 -1.18 -3.37
C ASP A 126 0.23 -1.12 -4.35
N PHE A 127 -0.11 -2.29 -4.90
CA PHE A 127 -1.24 -2.49 -5.79
C PHE A 127 -2.20 -3.50 -5.18
N ILE A 128 -3.49 -3.35 -5.46
CA ILE A 128 -4.56 -4.30 -5.09
C ILE A 128 -5.08 -4.96 -6.36
N LEU A 129 -5.28 -6.28 -6.31
CA LEU A 129 -5.90 -7.03 -7.40
C LEU A 129 -7.43 -6.98 -7.26
N ASP A 130 -8.12 -6.44 -8.26
CA ASP A 130 -9.58 -6.39 -8.30
C ASP A 130 -10.21 -7.74 -8.73
N GLU A 131 -11.53 -7.81 -8.71
CA GLU A 131 -12.30 -9.00 -9.12
C GLU A 131 -12.18 -9.36 -10.62
N ASN A 132 -11.71 -8.42 -11.44
CA ASN A 132 -11.47 -8.60 -12.89
C ASN A 132 -9.99 -8.92 -13.19
N ASN A 133 -9.18 -9.15 -12.16
CA ASN A 133 -7.74 -9.38 -12.26
C ASN A 133 -6.95 -8.18 -12.82
N HIS A 134 -7.39 -6.94 -12.55
CA HIS A 134 -6.63 -5.74 -12.84
C HIS A 134 -5.92 -5.24 -11.58
N TRP A 135 -4.68 -4.79 -11.75
CA TRP A 135 -3.94 -4.13 -10.69
C TRP A 135 -4.35 -2.66 -10.55
N LEU A 136 -4.71 -2.26 -9.34
CA LEU A 136 -5.05 -0.89 -8.99
C LEU A 136 -4.03 -0.33 -8.01
N LEU A 137 -3.40 0.80 -8.34
CA LEU A 137 -2.51 1.52 -7.41
C LEU A 137 -3.27 1.86 -6.13
N ASN A 138 -2.75 1.43 -4.99
CA ASN A 138 -3.33 1.64 -3.67
C ASN A 138 -2.59 2.72 -2.87
N GLU A 139 -1.29 2.52 -2.63
CA GLU A 139 -0.48 3.44 -1.84
C GLU A 139 0.99 3.40 -2.23
N ILE A 140 1.73 4.43 -1.82
CA ILE A 140 3.19 4.52 -1.93
C ILE A 140 3.72 4.66 -0.51
N GLU A 141 4.61 3.76 -0.09
CA GLU A 141 5.22 3.72 1.24
C GLU A 141 6.69 4.15 1.13
N ASP A 142 7.01 5.34 1.61
CA ASP A 142 8.35 5.94 1.52
C ASP A 142 9.34 5.34 2.53
N VAL A 143 8.84 4.80 3.65
CA VAL A 143 9.64 4.07 4.65
C VAL A 143 9.32 2.59 4.56
N VAL A 144 9.66 1.98 3.44
CA VAL A 144 9.26 0.60 3.15
C VAL A 144 10.07 -0.43 3.91
N GLY A 145 9.36 -1.36 4.58
CA GLY A 145 9.98 -2.52 5.25
C GLY A 145 10.28 -3.65 4.27
N ALA A 146 11.52 -4.13 4.24
CA ALA A 146 12.00 -5.12 3.26
C ALA A 146 11.96 -6.59 3.73
N ARG A 147 11.43 -6.89 4.92
CA ARG A 147 11.42 -8.26 5.48
C ARG A 147 10.80 -9.30 4.55
N MET A 148 9.70 -8.96 3.89
CA MET A 148 9.01 -9.87 2.96
C MET A 148 9.85 -10.12 1.70
N LEU A 149 10.53 -9.09 1.20
CA LEU A 149 11.41 -9.21 0.05
C LEU A 149 12.54 -10.19 0.34
N TYR A 150 13.25 -10.01 1.46
CA TYR A 150 14.33 -10.92 1.86
C TYR A 150 13.86 -12.36 2.11
N GLN A 151 12.62 -12.54 2.59
CA GLN A 151 12.04 -13.87 2.77
C GLN A 151 11.83 -14.61 1.45
N CYS A 152 11.41 -13.89 0.40
CA CYS A 152 11.07 -14.47 -0.90
C CYS A 152 12.23 -14.43 -1.89
N GLN A 153 13.12 -13.46 -1.74
CA GLN A 153 14.24 -13.18 -2.64
C GLN A 153 15.50 -12.87 -1.79
N PRO A 154 16.09 -13.88 -1.12
CA PRO A 154 17.20 -13.66 -0.20
C PRO A 154 18.46 -13.11 -0.89
N ASP A 155 18.60 -13.33 -2.19
CA ASP A 155 19.75 -12.88 -3.00
C ASP A 155 19.61 -11.41 -3.48
N VAL A 156 18.51 -10.74 -3.14
CA VAL A 156 18.35 -9.30 -3.41
C VAL A 156 19.16 -8.51 -2.42
N HIS A 157 20.27 -7.93 -2.85
CA HIS A 157 21.14 -7.08 -2.04
C HIS A 157 20.60 -5.64 -1.96
N LEU A 158 19.38 -5.49 -1.42
CA LEU A 158 18.63 -4.21 -1.41
C LEU A 158 19.41 -3.06 -0.78
N LEU A 159 20.07 -3.31 0.37
CA LEU A 159 20.83 -2.27 1.08
C LEU A 159 22.06 -1.82 0.29
N GLU A 160 22.75 -2.74 -0.37
CA GLU A 160 23.90 -2.41 -1.22
C GLU A 160 23.46 -1.57 -2.42
N GLN A 161 22.36 -1.96 -3.07
CA GLN A 161 21.78 -1.21 -4.20
C GLN A 161 21.38 0.19 -3.77
N TYR A 162 20.70 0.31 -2.61
CA TYR A 162 20.30 1.62 -2.09
C TYR A 162 21.49 2.48 -1.70
N PHE A 163 22.51 1.91 -1.06
CA PHE A 163 23.74 2.61 -0.73
C PHE A 163 24.46 3.13 -1.97
N THR A 164 24.58 2.30 -3.01
CA THR A 164 25.16 2.71 -4.29
C THR A 164 24.39 3.88 -4.89
N PHE A 165 23.05 3.78 -4.95
CA PHE A 165 22.19 4.86 -5.45
C PHE A 165 22.39 6.18 -4.70
N VAL A 166 22.44 6.14 -3.36
CA VAL A 166 22.66 7.34 -2.55
C VAL A 166 24.06 7.92 -2.77
N SER A 167 25.09 7.05 -2.85
CA SER A 167 26.46 7.48 -3.09
C SER A 167 26.60 8.18 -4.44
N ASP A 168 25.99 7.62 -5.48
CA ASP A 168 26.02 8.21 -6.84
C ASP A 168 25.33 9.57 -6.87
N LYS A 169 24.18 9.72 -6.16
CA LYS A 169 23.49 11.02 -6.04
C LYS A 169 24.27 12.08 -5.26
N LEU A 170 25.15 11.70 -4.33
CA LEU A 170 25.93 12.62 -3.55
C LEU A 170 27.23 13.06 -4.25
N LEU A 171 27.72 12.26 -5.21
CA LEU A 171 28.96 12.50 -5.93
C LEU A 171 28.75 13.24 -7.26
N HIS A 172 27.52 13.38 -7.71
CA HIS A 172 27.10 14.05 -8.95
C HIS A 172 26.01 15.08 -8.69
#